data_43236610fdf1c8e5ad099e96fdb3b2fd
#
_entry.id   43236610fdf1c8e5ad099e96fdb3b2fd
#
_cell.length_a   1.000
_cell.length_b   1.000
_cell.length_c   1.000
_cell.angle_alpha   90.00
_cell.angle_beta   90.00
_cell.angle_gamma   90.00
#
_symmetry.space_group_name_H-M   'P 1'
#
loop_
_entity.id
_entity.type
_entity.pdbx_description
1 polymer ?
#
loop_
_entity_poly.entity_id
_entity_poly.type
_entity_poly.pdbx_seq_one_letter_code
_entity_poly.pdbx_strand_id
1 'polypeptide(L)'
;MGFPLPNRVHRWGWIGVDLFFVLSGYLIGGQLLAELARNEHVNLGRFYVRRALRIMPAYFVILGIYFLLPAWREYPDMAQPLWKFLFSVQNIALHGGTAFSHAWSLAVEDQFYLALPFLLLVLFWRPRAAIMLSCVILLGGILLRAFLAAHNPSIDGGVSFRGFQAWIYYPTWTRLDPLVLGVLIAAIEKFRPQFWQRLTNSAIWLWLPALVLIVYALWLGETKHINFNACVWQFPLVAAGMAALLICALSPRLPLRRFAIPGAAFIASIAYSAYLVQKLAIHGTAELCQAYGVDTQSVPALIGVELSVYATATILFFTVERPFLQLRRRIAPRRIAKPNARRIAVPEDRKTESQELRTPRGVGPLQSSSSRRLR
;
A
#
# COMPACT_ATOMS: atom_id res chain seq x y z
N MET A 1 26.16 -13.62 -3.27
CA MET A 1 26.39 -14.07 -1.90
C MET A 1 25.04 -14.08 -1.19
N GLY A 2 24.54 -15.22 -0.76
CA GLY A 2 23.23 -15.36 -0.12
C GLY A 2 23.40 -15.61 1.35
N PHE A 3 22.78 -14.79 2.18
CA PHE A 3 22.63 -15.10 3.60
C PHE A 3 21.72 -16.33 3.78
N PRO A 4 21.93 -17.14 4.79
CA PRO A 4 21.25 -18.41 5.00
C PRO A 4 20.05 -18.30 5.93
N LEU A 5 19.18 -17.35 5.73
CA LEU A 5 17.79 -17.68 6.08
C LEU A 5 17.47 -18.99 5.35
N PRO A 6 16.69 -19.93 5.96
CA PRO A 6 16.33 -21.14 5.26
C PRO A 6 15.95 -20.71 3.84
N ASN A 7 16.64 -21.24 2.83
CA ASN A 7 16.71 -20.78 1.43
C ASN A 7 15.33 -20.45 0.81
N ARG A 8 14.25 -20.90 1.43
CA ARG A 8 12.85 -20.66 1.06
C ARG A 8 12.33 -19.30 1.53
N VAL A 9 12.54 -18.91 2.79
CA VAL A 9 12.01 -17.66 3.35
C VAL A 9 12.62 -16.44 2.65
N HIS A 10 13.93 -16.48 2.37
CA HIS A 10 14.61 -15.43 1.63
C HIS A 10 14.06 -15.29 0.21
N ARG A 11 13.68 -16.41 -0.44
CA ARG A 11 13.06 -16.39 -1.77
C ARG A 11 11.64 -15.79 -1.79
N TRP A 12 10.93 -15.76 -0.66
CA TRP A 12 9.55 -15.26 -0.57
C TRP A 12 9.44 -13.77 -0.19
N GLY A 13 10.55 -13.13 0.16
CA GLY A 13 10.54 -11.71 0.58
C GLY A 13 9.92 -10.75 -0.44
N TRP A 14 9.91 -11.11 -1.73
CA TRP A 14 9.33 -10.29 -2.79
C TRP A 14 7.81 -10.07 -2.67
N ILE A 15 7.05 -10.98 -2.01
CA ILE A 15 5.60 -10.81 -1.81
C ILE A 15 5.26 -9.60 -0.95
N GLY A 16 6.20 -9.13 -0.11
CA GLY A 16 6.04 -7.90 0.65
C GLY A 16 5.84 -6.67 -0.22
N VAL A 17 6.39 -6.68 -1.44
CA VAL A 17 6.19 -5.61 -2.42
C VAL A 17 4.74 -5.58 -2.92
N ASP A 18 4.12 -6.73 -3.13
CA ASP A 18 2.72 -6.81 -3.55
C ASP A 18 1.77 -6.33 -2.45
N LEU A 19 2.04 -6.66 -1.18
CA LEU A 19 1.30 -6.08 -0.05
C LEU A 19 1.45 -4.56 -0.02
N PHE A 20 2.67 -4.05 -0.21
CA PHE A 20 2.93 -2.63 -0.27
C PHE A 20 2.18 -1.95 -1.42
N PHE A 21 2.13 -2.56 -2.60
CA PHE A 21 1.37 -2.06 -3.74
C PHE A 21 -0.15 -2.03 -3.49
N VAL A 22 -0.72 -3.07 -2.88
CA VAL A 22 -2.15 -3.08 -2.50
C VAL A 22 -2.45 -1.97 -1.49
N LEU A 23 -1.61 -1.82 -0.46
CA LEU A 23 -1.73 -0.74 0.53
C LEU A 23 -1.60 0.65 -0.11
N SER A 24 -0.68 0.81 -1.05
CA SER A 24 -0.46 2.04 -1.81
C SER A 24 -1.70 2.40 -2.64
N GLY A 25 -2.23 1.46 -3.40
CA GLY A 25 -3.47 1.65 -4.17
C GLY A 25 -4.64 2.04 -3.27
N TYR A 26 -4.83 1.34 -2.15
CA TYR A 26 -5.89 1.61 -1.19
C TYR A 26 -5.76 2.98 -0.53
N LEU A 27 -4.59 3.30 0.02
CA LEU A 27 -4.40 4.54 0.77
C LEU A 27 -4.45 5.78 -0.12
N ILE A 28 -3.85 5.72 -1.31
CA ILE A 28 -3.76 6.87 -2.21
C ILE A 28 -5.01 7.01 -3.04
N GLY A 29 -5.50 5.91 -3.60
CA GLY A 29 -6.81 5.89 -4.26
C GLY A 29 -7.91 6.35 -3.32
N GLY A 30 -7.94 5.87 -2.07
CA GLY A 30 -8.90 6.28 -1.05
C GLY A 30 -8.85 7.76 -0.69
N GLN A 31 -7.66 8.38 -0.65
CA GLN A 31 -7.53 9.83 -0.44
C GLN A 31 -8.15 10.63 -1.60
N LEU A 32 -7.78 10.30 -2.84
CA LEU A 32 -8.29 10.98 -4.03
C LEU A 32 -9.81 10.78 -4.20
N LEU A 33 -10.29 9.54 -4.04
CA LEU A 33 -11.73 9.24 -4.10
C LEU A 33 -12.52 9.95 -3.00
N ALA A 34 -11.93 10.14 -1.82
CA ALA A 34 -12.57 10.90 -0.75
C ALA A 34 -12.66 12.39 -1.05
N GLU A 35 -11.68 12.99 -1.72
CA GLU A 35 -11.73 14.38 -2.18
C GLU A 35 -12.79 14.55 -3.28
N LEU A 36 -12.82 13.66 -4.26
CA LEU A 36 -13.81 13.65 -5.34
C LEU A 36 -15.25 13.45 -4.82
N ALA A 37 -15.46 12.54 -3.88
CA ALA A 37 -16.77 12.26 -3.31
C ALA A 37 -17.36 13.44 -2.51
N ARG A 38 -16.51 14.38 -2.07
CA ARG A 38 -16.96 15.62 -1.42
C ARG A 38 -17.23 16.76 -2.40
N ASN A 39 -17.18 16.48 -3.70
CA ASN A 39 -17.22 17.50 -4.77
C ASN A 39 -16.13 18.59 -4.59
N GLU A 40 -15.03 18.25 -3.97
CA GLU A 40 -13.88 19.11 -3.83
C GLU A 40 -13.03 19.03 -5.10
N HIS A 41 -12.51 20.17 -5.54
CA HIS A 41 -11.49 20.15 -6.59
C HIS A 41 -10.24 19.44 -6.07
N VAL A 42 -9.86 18.34 -6.74
CA VAL A 42 -8.59 17.67 -6.46
C VAL A 42 -7.46 18.61 -6.81
N ASN A 43 -6.72 19.04 -5.81
CA ASN A 43 -5.55 19.89 -6.03
C ASN A 43 -4.34 19.03 -6.37
N LEU A 44 -4.12 18.83 -7.67
CA LEU A 44 -3.03 18.00 -8.19
C LEU A 44 -1.65 18.48 -7.71
N GLY A 45 -1.42 19.81 -7.69
CA GLY A 45 -0.17 20.36 -7.19
C GLY A 45 0.09 19.98 -5.73
N ARG A 46 -0.93 20.11 -4.87
CA ARG A 46 -0.83 19.67 -3.47
C ARG A 46 -0.61 18.17 -3.36
N PHE A 47 -1.28 17.37 -4.16
CA PHE A 47 -1.12 15.92 -4.19
C PHE A 47 0.33 15.55 -4.50
N TYR A 48 0.90 16.07 -5.59
CA TYR A 48 2.29 15.77 -5.99
C TYR A 48 3.32 16.31 -5.01
N VAL A 49 3.16 17.54 -4.50
CA VAL A 49 4.05 18.09 -3.46
C VAL A 49 4.07 17.21 -2.21
N ARG A 50 2.90 16.72 -1.77
CA ARG A 50 2.83 15.82 -0.61
C ARG A 50 3.53 14.48 -0.85
N ARG A 51 3.50 13.98 -2.07
CA ARG A 51 4.21 12.76 -2.47
C ARG A 51 5.69 12.99 -2.60
N ALA A 52 6.09 14.03 -3.32
CA ALA A 52 7.49 14.40 -3.48
C ALA A 52 8.19 14.59 -2.13
N LEU A 53 7.61 15.36 -1.21
CA LEU A 53 8.17 15.57 0.14
C LEU A 53 8.20 14.31 1.02
N ARG A 54 7.45 13.26 0.68
CA ARG A 54 7.51 11.98 1.38
C ARG A 54 8.58 11.04 0.83
N ILE A 55 8.74 11.00 -0.50
CA ILE A 55 9.53 9.97 -1.19
C ILE A 55 10.90 10.51 -1.59
N MET A 56 10.92 11.65 -2.29
CA MET A 56 12.12 12.15 -2.96
C MET A 56 13.32 12.45 -2.03
N PRO A 57 13.16 13.03 -0.82
CA PRO A 57 14.33 13.41 -0.03
C PRO A 57 15.20 12.21 0.36
N ALA A 58 14.61 11.17 0.95
CA ALA A 58 15.35 9.98 1.33
C ALA A 58 15.83 9.19 0.10
N TYR A 59 15.01 9.13 -0.96
CA TYR A 59 15.38 8.51 -2.23
C TYR A 59 16.64 9.14 -2.82
N PHE A 60 16.71 10.48 -2.92
CA PHE A 60 17.88 11.17 -3.50
C PHE A 60 19.13 11.07 -2.63
N VAL A 61 18.99 11.01 -1.30
CA VAL A 61 20.14 10.75 -0.42
C VAL A 61 20.74 9.38 -0.72
N ILE A 62 19.90 8.34 -0.81
CA ILE A 62 20.37 6.98 -1.11
C ILE A 62 20.87 6.88 -2.55
N LEU A 63 20.17 7.48 -3.51
CA LEU A 63 20.64 7.55 -4.89
C LEU A 63 22.02 8.23 -4.98
N GLY A 64 22.23 9.32 -4.21
CA GLY A 64 23.52 10.00 -4.11
C GLY A 64 24.61 9.05 -3.59
N ILE A 65 24.34 8.28 -2.54
CA ILE A 65 25.29 7.28 -2.02
C ILE A 65 25.63 6.25 -3.12
N TYR A 66 24.64 5.73 -3.83
CA TYR A 66 24.85 4.77 -4.91
C TYR A 66 25.71 5.31 -6.06
N PHE A 67 25.61 6.59 -6.40
CA PHE A 67 26.32 7.17 -7.53
C PHE A 67 27.66 7.82 -7.15
N LEU A 68 27.76 8.41 -5.97
CA LEU A 68 28.99 9.09 -5.51
C LEU A 68 29.97 8.15 -4.82
N LEU A 69 29.50 7.01 -4.27
CA LEU A 69 30.32 6.05 -3.54
C LEU A 69 30.19 4.65 -4.17
N PRO A 70 30.77 4.41 -5.36
CA PRO A 70 30.64 3.15 -6.08
C PRO A 70 31.11 1.92 -5.27
N ALA A 71 32.12 2.09 -4.41
CA ALA A 71 32.63 1.03 -3.56
C ALA A 71 31.59 0.47 -2.57
N TRP A 72 30.52 1.23 -2.27
CA TRP A 72 29.46 0.79 -1.36
C TRP A 72 28.30 0.07 -2.07
N ARG A 73 28.40 -0.09 -3.40
CA ARG A 73 27.38 -0.81 -4.16
C ARG A 73 27.60 -2.32 -4.04
N GLU A 74 26.54 -3.06 -3.95
CA GLU A 74 26.57 -4.52 -4.07
C GLU A 74 27.07 -5.00 -5.44
N TYR A 75 27.03 -4.17 -6.48
CA TYR A 75 27.52 -4.41 -7.83
C TYR A 75 28.16 -3.12 -8.38
N PRO A 76 29.46 -2.88 -8.13
CA PRO A 76 30.12 -1.61 -8.47
C PRO A 76 30.04 -1.23 -9.93
N ASP A 77 30.22 -2.19 -10.84
CA ASP A 77 30.32 -1.99 -12.29
C ASP A 77 28.98 -2.06 -13.03
N MET A 78 27.89 -2.43 -12.32
CA MET A 78 26.58 -2.67 -12.93
C MET A 78 25.53 -1.66 -12.48
N ALA A 79 25.80 -0.37 -12.67
CA ALA A 79 24.82 0.67 -12.46
C ALA A 79 24.08 1.02 -13.75
N GLN A 80 22.75 1.15 -13.68
CA GLN A 80 21.99 1.76 -14.77
C GLN A 80 22.28 3.28 -14.85
N PRO A 81 22.06 3.92 -16.02
CA PRO A 81 22.25 5.36 -16.16
C PRO A 81 21.42 6.16 -15.16
N LEU A 82 22.03 7.22 -14.57
CA LEU A 82 21.40 8.06 -13.54
C LEU A 82 20.05 8.64 -13.99
N TRP A 83 19.92 9.03 -15.26
CA TRP A 83 18.68 9.59 -15.80
C TRP A 83 17.47 8.66 -15.64
N LYS A 84 17.67 7.33 -15.69
CA LYS A 84 16.57 6.38 -15.46
C LYS A 84 16.01 6.51 -14.04
N PHE A 85 16.85 6.73 -13.05
CA PHE A 85 16.46 6.92 -11.65
C PHE A 85 15.80 8.29 -11.45
N LEU A 86 16.30 9.33 -12.13
CA LEU A 86 15.72 10.67 -12.03
C LEU A 86 14.31 10.76 -12.63
N PHE A 87 14.03 9.98 -13.68
CA PHE A 87 12.72 9.92 -14.34
C PHE A 87 11.84 8.76 -13.88
N SER A 88 12.25 8.03 -12.83
CA SER A 88 11.50 6.85 -12.29
C SER A 88 11.17 5.81 -13.37
N VAL A 89 12.14 5.51 -14.27
CA VAL A 89 12.02 4.50 -15.35
C VAL A 89 13.09 3.40 -15.24
N GLN A 90 13.79 3.31 -14.12
CA GLN A 90 14.82 2.29 -13.86
C GLN A 90 14.29 0.86 -13.84
N ASN A 91 12.99 0.67 -13.75
CA ASN A 91 12.33 -0.64 -13.81
C ASN A 91 12.19 -1.19 -15.24
N ILE A 92 12.44 -0.38 -16.27
CA ILE A 92 12.32 -0.80 -17.67
C ILE A 92 13.63 -1.43 -18.14
N ALA A 93 13.54 -2.68 -18.65
CA ALA A 93 14.68 -3.51 -19.05
C ALA A 93 15.72 -3.69 -17.92
N LEU A 94 15.24 -3.79 -16.69
CA LEU A 94 16.08 -4.05 -15.53
C LEU A 94 16.42 -5.53 -15.45
N HIS A 95 17.68 -5.83 -15.10
CA HIS A 95 18.15 -7.18 -14.83
C HIS A 95 18.60 -7.30 -13.37
N GLY A 96 18.46 -8.49 -12.80
CA GLY A 96 19.05 -8.79 -11.49
C GLY A 96 20.57 -8.64 -11.51
N GLY A 97 21.15 -8.32 -10.36
CA GLY A 97 22.58 -8.05 -10.26
C GLY A 97 23.00 -6.63 -10.63
N THR A 98 22.05 -5.69 -10.79
CA THR A 98 22.35 -4.27 -10.96
C THR A 98 22.25 -3.51 -9.62
N ALA A 99 23.12 -2.51 -9.46
CA ALA A 99 23.12 -1.66 -8.28
C ALA A 99 21.77 -0.94 -8.13
N PHE A 100 21.28 -0.80 -6.90
CA PHE A 100 20.01 -0.17 -6.56
C PHE A 100 18.79 -0.79 -7.27
N SER A 101 18.89 -2.06 -7.69
CA SER A 101 17.82 -2.73 -8.44
C SER A 101 16.49 -2.80 -7.67
N HIS A 102 16.51 -2.88 -6.33
CA HIS A 102 15.28 -2.92 -5.53
C HIS A 102 14.42 -1.64 -5.65
N ALA A 103 14.99 -0.51 -6.06
CA ALA A 103 14.22 0.71 -6.33
C ALA A 103 13.22 0.59 -7.51
N TRP A 104 13.16 -0.56 -8.21
CA TRP A 104 12.20 -0.80 -9.29
C TRP A 104 10.74 -0.61 -8.86
N SER A 105 10.40 -1.05 -7.65
CA SER A 105 9.02 -0.95 -7.14
C SER A 105 8.60 0.49 -6.89
N LEU A 106 9.53 1.37 -6.51
CA LEU A 106 9.27 2.80 -6.37
C LEU A 106 8.96 3.43 -7.73
N ALA A 107 9.66 3.00 -8.81
CA ALA A 107 9.35 3.46 -10.16
C ALA A 107 7.93 3.04 -10.59
N VAL A 108 7.52 1.81 -10.31
CA VAL A 108 6.14 1.34 -10.57
C VAL A 108 5.12 2.22 -9.85
N GLU A 109 5.38 2.53 -8.57
CA GLU A 109 4.49 3.41 -7.79
C GLU A 109 4.45 4.84 -8.31
N ASP A 110 5.60 5.43 -8.61
CA ASP A 110 5.68 6.81 -9.10
C ASP A 110 4.93 6.96 -10.42
N GLN A 111 5.10 6.02 -11.36
CA GLN A 111 4.37 5.98 -12.63
C GLN A 111 2.86 5.82 -12.40
N PHE A 112 2.46 4.94 -11.48
CA PHE A 112 1.06 4.78 -11.11
C PHE A 112 0.48 6.05 -10.49
N TYR A 113 1.19 6.71 -9.56
CA TYR A 113 0.72 7.94 -8.92
C TYR A 113 0.66 9.12 -9.89
N LEU A 114 1.52 9.12 -10.92
CA LEU A 114 1.43 10.13 -11.96
C LEU A 114 0.13 9.99 -12.77
N ALA A 115 -0.26 8.76 -13.11
CA ALA A 115 -1.45 8.49 -13.92
C ALA A 115 -2.75 8.52 -13.11
N LEU A 116 -2.76 8.04 -11.86
CA LEU A 116 -3.97 7.79 -11.07
C LEU A 116 -4.89 9.01 -10.90
N PRO A 117 -4.41 10.23 -10.56
CA PRO A 117 -5.31 11.37 -10.38
C PRO A 117 -6.06 11.72 -11.66
N PHE A 118 -5.41 11.67 -12.81
CA PHE A 118 -6.02 11.94 -14.12
C PHE A 118 -7.06 10.88 -14.46
N LEU A 119 -6.74 9.61 -14.25
CA LEU A 119 -7.67 8.51 -14.49
C LEU A 119 -8.91 8.65 -13.59
N LEU A 120 -8.76 8.98 -12.32
CA LEU A 120 -9.88 9.16 -11.41
C LEU A 120 -10.72 10.39 -11.76
N LEU A 121 -10.12 11.51 -12.17
CA LEU A 121 -10.86 12.69 -12.63
C LEU A 121 -11.75 12.38 -13.84
N VAL A 122 -11.24 11.62 -14.82
CA VAL A 122 -11.99 11.24 -16.03
C VAL A 122 -13.05 10.19 -15.71
N LEU A 123 -12.73 9.20 -14.87
CA LEU A 123 -13.56 8.02 -14.65
C LEU A 123 -14.54 8.16 -13.48
N PHE A 124 -14.38 9.16 -12.61
CA PHE A 124 -15.20 9.33 -11.41
C PHE A 124 -16.71 9.39 -11.74
N TRP A 125 -17.07 10.12 -12.78
CA TRP A 125 -18.44 10.25 -13.24
C TRP A 125 -18.91 9.11 -14.16
N ARG A 126 -18.04 8.17 -14.48
CA ARG A 126 -18.28 7.03 -15.38
C ARG A 126 -17.94 5.70 -14.71
N PRO A 127 -18.69 5.25 -13.69
CA PRO A 127 -18.34 4.07 -12.90
C PRO A 127 -18.25 2.80 -13.75
N ARG A 128 -19.06 2.65 -14.81
CA ARG A 128 -18.95 1.52 -15.74
C ARG A 128 -17.60 1.52 -16.47
N ALA A 129 -17.16 2.68 -16.95
CA ALA A 129 -15.85 2.80 -17.62
C ALA A 129 -14.70 2.53 -16.64
N ALA A 130 -14.81 2.96 -15.37
CA ALA A 130 -13.82 2.66 -14.33
C ALA A 130 -13.72 1.15 -14.07
N ILE A 131 -14.84 0.45 -13.97
CA ILE A 131 -14.87 -1.02 -13.81
C ILE A 131 -14.28 -1.70 -15.04
N MET A 132 -14.70 -1.29 -16.26
CA MET A 132 -14.16 -1.85 -17.50
C MET A 132 -12.65 -1.67 -17.60
N LEU A 133 -12.13 -0.48 -17.31
CA LEU A 133 -10.67 -0.22 -17.32
C LEU A 133 -9.96 -1.10 -16.28
N SER A 134 -10.53 -1.25 -15.08
CA SER A 134 -9.95 -2.14 -14.07
C SER A 134 -9.90 -3.60 -14.55
N CYS A 135 -10.98 -4.09 -15.17
CA CYS A 135 -11.01 -5.42 -15.77
C CYS A 135 -9.99 -5.56 -16.91
N VAL A 136 -9.88 -4.54 -17.78
CA VAL A 136 -8.89 -4.53 -18.87
C VAL A 136 -7.46 -4.58 -18.33
N ILE A 137 -7.15 -3.82 -17.27
CA ILE A 137 -5.82 -3.85 -16.66
C ILE A 137 -5.53 -5.23 -16.04
N LEU A 138 -6.46 -5.79 -15.28
CA LEU A 138 -6.26 -7.07 -14.59
C LEU A 138 -6.16 -8.23 -15.60
N LEU A 139 -7.12 -8.36 -16.51
CA LEU A 139 -7.13 -9.41 -17.54
C LEU A 139 -6.01 -9.20 -18.58
N GLY A 140 -5.82 -7.95 -19.00
CA GLY A 140 -4.75 -7.59 -19.92
C GLY A 140 -3.36 -7.86 -19.33
N GLY A 141 -3.17 -7.64 -18.03
CA GLY A 141 -1.96 -8.02 -17.33
C GLY A 141 -1.67 -9.52 -17.36
N ILE A 142 -2.72 -10.36 -17.16
CA ILE A 142 -2.62 -11.82 -17.26
C ILE A 142 -2.26 -12.24 -18.69
N LEU A 143 -2.99 -11.73 -19.68
CA LEU A 143 -2.76 -12.04 -21.09
C LEU A 143 -1.38 -11.58 -21.56
N LEU A 144 -0.96 -10.39 -21.16
CA LEU A 144 0.37 -9.87 -21.47
C LEU A 144 1.48 -10.73 -20.88
N ARG A 145 1.36 -11.15 -19.61
CA ARG A 145 2.33 -12.07 -19.00
C ARG A 145 2.37 -13.42 -19.73
N ALA A 146 1.21 -13.95 -20.14
CA ALA A 146 1.16 -15.18 -20.93
C ALA A 146 1.87 -15.01 -22.28
N PHE A 147 1.61 -13.90 -22.98
CA PHE A 147 2.29 -13.57 -24.24
C PHE A 147 3.80 -13.45 -24.06
N LEU A 148 4.25 -12.68 -23.07
CA LEU A 148 5.66 -12.46 -22.80
C LEU A 148 6.38 -13.75 -22.36
N ALA A 149 5.73 -14.59 -21.56
CA ALA A 149 6.28 -15.88 -21.15
C ALA A 149 6.46 -16.83 -22.35
N ALA A 150 5.49 -16.87 -23.26
CA ALA A 150 5.56 -17.69 -24.46
C ALA A 150 6.68 -17.23 -25.42
N HIS A 151 7.00 -15.94 -25.46
CA HIS A 151 8.01 -15.37 -26.36
C HIS A 151 9.42 -15.23 -25.74
N ASN A 152 9.64 -15.72 -24.52
CA ASN A 152 10.95 -15.72 -23.85
C ASN A 152 11.32 -17.14 -23.34
N PRO A 153 11.37 -18.16 -24.20
CA PRO A 153 11.71 -19.50 -23.79
C PRO A 153 13.14 -19.61 -23.29
N SER A 154 13.39 -20.52 -22.36
CA SER A 154 14.73 -20.91 -21.92
C SER A 154 15.22 -22.13 -22.73
N ILE A 155 16.53 -22.26 -22.91
CA ILE A 155 17.17 -23.43 -23.54
C ILE A 155 16.87 -24.71 -22.72
N ASP A 156 16.79 -24.61 -21.40
CA ASP A 156 16.56 -25.75 -20.48
C ASP A 156 15.06 -26.01 -20.22
N GLY A 157 14.18 -25.40 -21.01
CA GLY A 157 12.73 -25.44 -20.83
C GLY A 157 12.20 -24.35 -19.86
N GLY A 158 10.94 -23.95 -20.02
CA GLY A 158 10.32 -22.86 -19.28
C GLY A 158 10.65 -21.49 -19.84
N VAL A 159 10.75 -20.48 -18.95
CA VAL A 159 11.02 -19.07 -19.31
C VAL A 159 12.43 -18.67 -18.92
N SER A 160 13.13 -17.93 -19.75
CA SER A 160 14.47 -17.48 -19.43
C SER A 160 14.46 -16.53 -18.22
N PHE A 161 15.41 -16.69 -17.30
CA PHE A 161 15.49 -15.86 -16.08
C PHE A 161 15.65 -14.37 -16.40
N ARG A 162 16.47 -14.04 -17.41
CA ARG A 162 16.63 -12.64 -17.86
C ARG A 162 15.34 -12.11 -18.48
N GLY A 163 14.68 -12.91 -19.33
CA GLY A 163 13.39 -12.55 -19.93
C GLY A 163 12.31 -12.35 -18.86
N PHE A 164 12.22 -13.24 -17.89
CA PHE A 164 11.32 -13.09 -16.75
C PHE A 164 11.55 -11.78 -16.00
N GLN A 165 12.79 -11.48 -15.64
CA GLN A 165 13.11 -10.25 -14.91
C GLN A 165 12.81 -9.00 -15.75
N ALA A 166 13.31 -8.93 -16.97
CA ALA A 166 13.23 -7.74 -17.80
C ALA A 166 11.83 -7.41 -18.28
N TRP A 167 10.99 -8.43 -18.54
CA TRP A 167 9.71 -8.26 -19.20
C TRP A 167 8.49 -8.58 -18.34
N ILE A 168 8.64 -9.37 -17.26
CA ILE A 168 7.52 -9.84 -16.43
C ILE A 168 7.61 -9.31 -15.00
N TYR A 169 8.79 -9.39 -14.36
CA TYR A 169 8.92 -9.10 -12.94
C TYR A 169 9.01 -7.60 -12.62
N TYR A 170 9.84 -6.85 -13.36
CA TYR A 170 10.12 -5.44 -13.05
C TYR A 170 9.19 -4.42 -13.73
N PRO A 171 8.69 -4.62 -14.97
CA PRO A 171 7.93 -3.59 -15.67
C PRO A 171 6.60 -3.27 -15.03
N THR A 172 6.20 -1.99 -15.10
CA THR A 172 4.95 -1.49 -14.52
C THR A 172 3.72 -2.17 -15.10
N TRP A 173 3.69 -2.40 -16.41
CA TRP A 173 2.51 -2.97 -17.12
C TRP A 173 2.15 -4.41 -16.72
N THR A 174 3.09 -5.14 -16.14
CA THR A 174 2.88 -6.49 -15.62
C THR A 174 2.66 -6.54 -14.11
N ARG A 175 2.69 -5.39 -13.43
CA ARG A 175 2.66 -5.27 -11.96
C ARG A 175 1.58 -4.31 -11.43
N LEU A 176 0.60 -3.94 -12.27
CA LEU A 176 -0.49 -3.04 -11.86
C LEU A 176 -1.57 -3.74 -11.04
N ASP A 177 -1.66 -5.07 -11.09
CA ASP A 177 -2.72 -5.84 -10.43
C ASP A 177 -2.93 -5.44 -8.95
N PRO A 178 -1.91 -5.43 -8.07
CA PRO A 178 -2.10 -5.14 -6.66
C PRO A 178 -2.49 -3.66 -6.41
N LEU A 179 -1.95 -2.73 -7.20
CA LEU A 179 -2.29 -1.30 -7.11
C LEU A 179 -3.76 -1.06 -7.46
N VAL A 180 -4.23 -1.65 -8.57
CA VAL A 180 -5.62 -1.54 -9.03
C VAL A 180 -6.57 -2.18 -8.02
N LEU A 181 -6.25 -3.38 -7.49
CA LEU A 181 -7.04 -4.02 -6.44
C LEU A 181 -7.15 -3.14 -5.19
N GLY A 182 -6.06 -2.48 -4.79
CA GLY A 182 -6.07 -1.52 -3.69
C GLY A 182 -7.04 -0.36 -3.93
N VAL A 183 -7.02 0.25 -5.13
CA VAL A 183 -7.97 1.33 -5.49
C VAL A 183 -9.41 0.82 -5.51
N LEU A 184 -9.67 -0.39 -6.02
CA LEU A 184 -11.01 -0.99 -6.02
C LEU A 184 -11.54 -1.22 -4.60
N ILE A 185 -10.71 -1.68 -3.67
CA ILE A 185 -11.08 -1.81 -2.24
C ILE A 185 -11.50 -0.44 -1.68
N ALA A 186 -10.70 0.60 -1.93
CA ALA A 186 -11.03 1.96 -1.48
C ALA A 186 -12.32 2.50 -2.11
N ALA A 187 -12.56 2.19 -3.39
CA ALA A 187 -13.79 2.57 -4.08
C ALA A 187 -15.03 1.85 -3.50
N ILE A 188 -14.92 0.55 -3.23
CA ILE A 188 -16.00 -0.24 -2.59
C ILE A 188 -16.30 0.33 -1.19
N GLU A 189 -15.30 0.55 -0.38
CA GLU A 189 -15.46 1.13 0.96
C GLU A 189 -16.20 2.47 0.91
N LYS A 190 -15.85 3.33 -0.05
CA LYS A 190 -16.36 4.69 -0.16
C LYS A 190 -17.76 4.77 -0.77
N PHE A 191 -18.01 4.01 -1.84
CA PHE A 191 -19.21 4.17 -2.66
C PHE A 191 -20.24 3.05 -2.50
N ARG A 192 -19.89 1.96 -1.82
CA ARG A 192 -20.77 0.81 -1.58
C ARG A 192 -20.75 0.37 -0.11
N PRO A 193 -21.14 1.26 0.83
CA PRO A 193 -20.97 1.01 2.27
C PRO A 193 -21.71 -0.23 2.76
N GLN A 194 -22.90 -0.54 2.21
CA GLN A 194 -23.63 -1.75 2.56
C GLN A 194 -22.90 -3.04 2.13
N PHE A 195 -22.35 -3.04 0.90
CA PHE A 195 -21.55 -4.15 0.40
C PHE A 195 -20.24 -4.28 1.20
N TRP A 196 -19.60 -3.17 1.49
CA TRP A 196 -18.40 -3.12 2.34
C TRP A 196 -18.64 -3.72 3.72
N GLN A 197 -19.74 -3.36 4.37
CA GLN A 197 -20.11 -3.92 5.68
C GLN A 197 -20.35 -5.44 5.60
N ARG A 198 -21.01 -5.94 4.56
CA ARG A 198 -21.19 -7.38 4.35
C ARG A 198 -19.85 -8.07 4.18
N LEU A 199 -18.98 -7.52 3.33
CA LEU A 199 -17.65 -8.05 3.04
C LEU A 199 -16.78 -8.13 4.29
N THR A 200 -16.70 -7.03 5.06
CA THR A 200 -15.89 -6.97 6.29
C THR A 200 -16.50 -7.78 7.42
N ASN A 201 -17.83 -7.95 7.47
CA ASN A 201 -18.50 -8.84 8.42
C ASN A 201 -18.19 -10.32 8.14
N SER A 202 -17.95 -10.68 6.89
CA SER A 202 -17.60 -12.04 6.47
C SER A 202 -16.08 -12.23 6.35
N ALA A 203 -15.28 -11.26 6.77
CA ALA A 203 -13.82 -11.28 6.59
C ALA A 203 -13.13 -12.46 7.29
N ILE A 204 -13.75 -13.02 8.36
CA ILE A 204 -13.25 -14.24 9.02
C ILE A 204 -13.17 -15.43 8.04
N TRP A 205 -14.00 -15.46 7.02
CA TRP A 205 -13.98 -16.51 5.99
C TRP A 205 -13.02 -16.21 4.84
N LEU A 206 -12.50 -14.95 4.74
CA LEU A 206 -11.60 -14.54 3.67
C LEU A 206 -10.13 -14.83 3.99
N TRP A 207 -9.74 -14.92 5.27
CA TRP A 207 -8.33 -15.07 5.64
C TRP A 207 -7.74 -16.40 5.17
N LEU A 208 -8.51 -17.51 5.26
CA LEU A 208 -8.03 -18.82 4.82
C LEU A 208 -7.89 -18.88 3.29
N PRO A 209 -8.89 -18.52 2.45
CA PRO A 209 -8.69 -18.40 1.01
C PRO A 209 -7.52 -17.47 0.64
N ALA A 210 -7.33 -16.35 1.35
CA ALA A 210 -6.20 -15.45 1.09
C ALA A 210 -4.86 -16.15 1.28
N LEU A 211 -4.69 -16.88 2.38
CA LEU A 211 -3.46 -17.66 2.63
C LEU A 211 -3.29 -18.77 1.59
N VAL A 212 -4.37 -19.48 1.24
CA VAL A 212 -4.32 -20.54 0.20
C VAL A 212 -3.85 -19.96 -1.14
N LEU A 213 -4.37 -18.80 -1.55
CA LEU A 213 -3.94 -18.13 -2.78
C LEU A 213 -2.45 -17.77 -2.75
N ILE A 214 -1.97 -17.21 -1.64
CA ILE A 214 -0.56 -16.84 -1.46
C ILE A 214 0.33 -18.09 -1.47
N VAL A 215 -0.01 -19.10 -0.67
CA VAL A 215 0.76 -20.35 -0.59
C VAL A 215 0.81 -21.07 -1.94
N TYR A 216 -0.33 -21.13 -2.64
CA TYR A 216 -0.37 -21.72 -3.98
C TYR A 216 0.48 -20.93 -4.99
N ALA A 217 0.43 -19.60 -4.95
CA ALA A 217 1.28 -18.75 -5.77
C ALA A 217 2.78 -18.96 -5.48
N LEU A 218 3.16 -19.10 -4.21
CA LEU A 218 4.53 -19.40 -3.82
C LEU A 218 4.95 -20.79 -4.29
N TRP A 219 4.07 -21.78 -4.16
CA TRP A 219 4.31 -23.14 -4.66
C TRP A 219 4.52 -23.17 -6.18
N LEU A 220 3.74 -22.39 -6.96
CA LEU A 220 3.94 -22.26 -8.41
C LEU A 220 5.34 -21.77 -8.78
N GLY A 221 5.94 -20.89 -7.93
CA GLY A 221 7.28 -20.35 -8.14
C GLY A 221 8.43 -21.23 -7.61
N GLU A 222 8.14 -22.32 -6.90
CA GLU A 222 9.15 -23.19 -6.25
C GLU A 222 9.78 -24.22 -7.22
N THR A 223 9.66 -24.05 -8.52
CA THR A 223 10.23 -24.97 -9.51
C THR A 223 11.69 -24.63 -9.80
N LYS A 224 12.48 -25.64 -10.23
CA LYS A 224 13.89 -25.46 -10.64
C LYS A 224 14.01 -24.47 -11.80
N HIS A 225 13.03 -24.45 -12.68
CA HIS A 225 12.94 -23.55 -13.82
C HIS A 225 11.72 -22.65 -13.67
N ILE A 226 11.81 -21.41 -14.15
CA ILE A 226 10.67 -20.50 -14.19
C ILE A 226 9.66 -21.05 -15.20
N ASN A 227 8.58 -21.61 -14.69
CA ASN A 227 7.55 -22.20 -15.54
C ASN A 227 6.56 -21.14 -16.05
N PHE A 228 5.89 -21.48 -17.15
CA PHE A 228 4.88 -20.61 -17.77
C PHE A 228 3.76 -20.22 -16.79
N ASN A 229 3.25 -21.19 -16.03
CA ASN A 229 2.15 -20.93 -15.09
C ASN A 229 2.57 -19.97 -13.95
N ALA A 230 3.81 -20.07 -13.45
CA ALA A 230 4.34 -19.12 -12.48
C ALA A 230 4.37 -17.69 -13.06
N CYS A 231 4.87 -17.53 -14.28
CA CYS A 231 4.90 -16.23 -14.96
C CYS A 231 3.52 -15.59 -15.08
N VAL A 232 2.49 -16.38 -15.37
CA VAL A 232 1.14 -15.90 -15.65
C VAL A 232 0.35 -15.66 -14.37
N TRP A 233 0.35 -16.62 -13.44
CA TRP A 233 -0.59 -16.65 -12.32
C TRP A 233 -0.03 -16.22 -10.99
N GLN A 234 1.30 -16.31 -10.76
CA GLN A 234 1.89 -16.05 -9.46
C GLN A 234 1.56 -14.65 -8.92
N PHE A 235 1.71 -13.62 -9.75
CA PHE A 235 1.47 -12.24 -9.32
C PHE A 235 0.00 -11.91 -9.07
N PRO A 236 -0.96 -12.24 -9.95
CA PRO A 236 -2.37 -11.97 -9.69
C PRO A 236 -2.91 -12.75 -8.50
N LEU A 237 -2.43 -13.97 -8.24
CA LEU A 237 -2.82 -14.75 -7.07
C LEU A 237 -2.30 -14.12 -5.78
N VAL A 238 -1.03 -13.71 -5.74
CA VAL A 238 -0.47 -12.96 -4.59
C VAL A 238 -1.23 -11.65 -4.39
N ALA A 239 -1.47 -10.88 -5.46
CA ALA A 239 -2.19 -9.62 -5.38
C ALA A 239 -3.62 -9.81 -4.83
N ALA A 240 -4.35 -10.83 -5.29
CA ALA A 240 -5.68 -11.17 -4.79
C ALA A 240 -5.63 -11.61 -3.30
N GLY A 241 -4.67 -12.46 -2.95
CA GLY A 241 -4.44 -12.88 -1.56
C GLY A 241 -4.13 -11.70 -0.65
N MET A 242 -3.22 -10.79 -1.05
CA MET A 242 -2.88 -9.58 -0.28
C MET A 242 -4.06 -8.60 -0.18
N ALA A 243 -4.86 -8.46 -1.24
CA ALA A 243 -6.09 -7.67 -1.22
C ALA A 243 -7.11 -8.23 -0.21
N ALA A 244 -7.29 -9.56 -0.18
CA ALA A 244 -8.16 -10.23 0.78
C ALA A 244 -7.65 -10.07 2.22
N LEU A 245 -6.34 -10.20 2.46
CA LEU A 245 -5.73 -9.93 3.77
C LEU A 245 -5.93 -8.48 4.22
N LEU A 246 -5.83 -7.52 3.30
CA LEU A 246 -6.13 -6.12 3.61
C LEU A 246 -7.58 -5.94 4.05
N ILE A 247 -8.55 -6.57 3.37
CA ILE A 247 -9.96 -6.53 3.78
C ILE A 247 -10.13 -7.14 5.17
N CYS A 248 -9.45 -8.25 5.46
CA CYS A 248 -9.43 -8.85 6.79
C CYS A 248 -8.88 -7.88 7.85
N ALA A 249 -7.76 -7.21 7.57
CA ALA A 249 -7.14 -6.26 8.49
C ALA A 249 -8.02 -5.03 8.76
N LEU A 250 -8.85 -4.62 7.80
CA LEU A 250 -9.79 -3.51 7.92
C LEU A 250 -11.11 -3.91 8.62
N SER A 251 -11.36 -5.20 8.82
CA SER A 251 -12.60 -5.70 9.44
C SER A 251 -12.68 -5.30 10.92
N PRO A 252 -13.83 -4.75 11.36
CA PRO A 252 -14.05 -4.45 12.78
C PRO A 252 -14.22 -5.70 13.65
N ARG A 253 -14.51 -6.86 13.06
CA ARG A 253 -14.76 -8.14 13.76
C ARG A 253 -13.48 -8.89 14.10
N LEU A 254 -12.39 -8.66 13.35
CA LEU A 254 -11.13 -9.32 13.62
C LEU A 254 -10.36 -8.62 14.75
N PRO A 255 -9.75 -9.37 15.66
CA PRO A 255 -9.05 -8.82 16.81
C PRO A 255 -7.80 -8.03 16.46
N LEU A 256 -7.32 -8.09 15.22
CA LEU A 256 -6.13 -7.36 14.73
C LEU A 256 -6.17 -5.85 15.02
N ARG A 257 -7.38 -5.24 15.02
CA ARG A 257 -7.54 -3.82 15.40
C ARG A 257 -7.43 -3.57 16.91
N ARG A 258 -7.59 -4.59 17.74
CA ARG A 258 -7.55 -4.48 19.22
C ARG A 258 -6.16 -4.73 19.77
N PHE A 259 -5.30 -5.42 19.03
CA PHE A 259 -3.91 -5.67 19.43
C PHE A 259 -3.02 -4.53 18.95
N ALA A 260 -2.67 -3.64 19.88
CA ALA A 260 -1.56 -2.70 19.64
C ALA A 260 -0.25 -3.49 19.89
N ILE A 261 0.42 -3.89 18.83
CA ILE A 261 1.75 -4.52 18.92
C ILE A 261 2.74 -3.42 19.32
N PRO A 262 3.40 -3.51 20.49
CA PRO A 262 4.40 -2.54 20.89
C PRO A 262 5.49 -2.42 19.81
N GLY A 263 5.89 -1.19 19.47
CA GLY A 263 6.91 -0.94 18.45
C GLY A 263 6.42 -0.99 17.00
N ALA A 264 5.25 -1.58 16.66
CA ALA A 264 4.78 -1.68 15.28
C ALA A 264 4.62 -0.32 14.60
N ALA A 265 4.14 0.69 15.32
CA ALA A 265 4.02 2.06 14.79
C ALA A 265 5.40 2.68 14.46
N PHE A 266 6.42 2.38 15.26
CA PHE A 266 7.78 2.81 14.98
C PHE A 266 8.33 2.12 13.74
N ILE A 267 8.25 0.77 13.67
CA ILE A 267 8.68 -0.02 12.51
C ILE A 267 7.97 0.47 11.25
N ALA A 268 6.64 0.68 11.29
CA ALA A 268 5.89 1.21 10.17
C ALA A 268 6.34 2.62 9.74
N SER A 269 6.81 3.44 10.68
CA SER A 269 7.29 4.78 10.37
C SER A 269 8.64 4.80 9.65
N ILE A 270 9.53 3.85 9.97
CA ILE A 270 10.86 3.72 9.35
C ILE A 270 10.87 2.76 8.15
N ALA A 271 9.75 2.10 7.84
CA ALA A 271 9.67 1.05 6.81
C ALA A 271 10.15 1.52 5.43
N TYR A 272 9.87 2.76 5.05
CA TYR A 272 10.34 3.33 3.79
C TYR A 272 11.86 3.53 3.79
N SER A 273 12.41 4.11 4.85
CA SER A 273 13.85 4.25 5.04
C SER A 273 14.55 2.87 5.06
N ALA A 274 13.97 1.87 5.75
CA ALA A 274 14.49 0.50 5.79
C ALA A 274 14.54 -0.12 4.39
N TYR A 275 13.47 0.05 3.61
CA TYR A 275 13.44 -0.42 2.23
C TYR A 275 14.54 0.19 1.35
N LEU A 276 14.85 1.47 1.53
CA LEU A 276 15.90 2.14 0.75
C LEU A 276 17.31 1.68 1.13
N VAL A 277 17.59 1.49 2.43
CA VAL A 277 18.95 1.22 2.92
C VAL A 277 19.30 -0.28 2.97
N GLN A 278 18.32 -1.19 2.89
CA GLN A 278 18.51 -2.61 3.17
C GLN A 278 19.70 -3.23 2.44
N LYS A 279 19.85 -3.00 1.15
CA LYS A 279 20.94 -3.60 0.38
C LYS A 279 22.31 -3.02 0.72
N LEU A 280 22.41 -1.71 0.98
CA LEU A 280 23.64 -1.10 1.46
C LEU A 280 24.03 -1.64 2.83
N ALA A 281 23.06 -1.76 3.74
CA ALA A 281 23.30 -2.31 5.08
C ALA A 281 23.70 -3.79 5.04
N ILE A 282 23.03 -4.60 4.20
CA ILE A 282 23.39 -6.02 3.99
C ILE A 282 24.82 -6.12 3.45
N HIS A 283 25.16 -5.34 2.41
CA HIS A 283 26.48 -5.37 1.79
C HIS A 283 27.58 -4.95 2.79
N GLY A 284 27.42 -3.81 3.46
CA GLY A 284 28.39 -3.34 4.45
C GLY A 284 28.57 -4.30 5.63
N THR A 285 27.48 -4.94 6.11
CA THR A 285 27.59 -5.95 7.16
C THR A 285 28.32 -7.19 6.67
N ALA A 286 28.07 -7.62 5.42
CA ALA A 286 28.77 -8.77 4.83
C ALA A 286 30.28 -8.53 4.71
N GLU A 287 30.69 -7.33 4.28
CA GLU A 287 32.11 -6.93 4.22
C GLU A 287 32.76 -6.92 5.60
N LEU A 288 32.08 -6.37 6.62
CA LEU A 288 32.56 -6.40 8.00
C LEU A 288 32.72 -7.84 8.49
N CYS A 289 31.72 -8.71 8.27
CA CYS A 289 31.84 -10.13 8.65
C CYS A 289 33.06 -10.80 7.99
N GLN A 290 33.30 -10.54 6.71
CA GLN A 290 34.46 -11.07 6.00
C GLN A 290 35.79 -10.55 6.58
N ALA A 291 35.87 -9.25 6.87
CA ALA A 291 37.06 -8.63 7.45
C ALA A 291 37.43 -9.20 8.82
N TYR A 292 36.42 -9.62 9.62
CA TYR A 292 36.62 -10.23 10.95
C TYR A 292 36.59 -11.78 10.93
N GLY A 293 36.55 -12.41 9.75
CA GLY A 293 36.53 -13.89 9.64
C GLY A 293 35.22 -14.52 10.16
N VAL A 294 34.14 -13.75 10.28
CA VAL A 294 32.82 -14.24 10.70
C VAL A 294 32.11 -14.82 9.49
N ASP A 295 31.64 -16.08 9.63
CA ASP A 295 30.80 -16.66 8.58
C ASP A 295 29.54 -15.83 8.39
N THR A 296 29.39 -15.29 7.17
CA THR A 296 28.21 -14.50 6.77
C THR A 296 26.91 -15.28 6.87
N GLN A 297 27.00 -16.59 7.01
CA GLN A 297 25.87 -17.51 7.17
C GLN A 297 25.56 -17.82 8.63
N SER A 298 26.33 -17.34 9.56
CA SER A 298 26.11 -17.57 10.99
C SER A 298 24.93 -16.74 11.53
N VAL A 299 24.33 -17.24 12.63
CA VAL A 299 23.24 -16.51 13.33
C VAL A 299 23.69 -15.11 13.80
N PRO A 300 24.91 -14.92 14.34
CA PRO A 300 25.40 -13.57 14.69
C PRO A 300 25.44 -12.61 13.50
N ALA A 301 25.87 -13.09 12.32
CA ALA A 301 25.89 -12.28 11.10
C ALA A 301 24.47 -11.86 10.67
N LEU A 302 23.49 -12.77 10.76
CA LEU A 302 22.08 -12.46 10.47
C LEU A 302 21.52 -11.39 11.43
N ILE A 303 21.78 -11.53 12.72
CA ILE A 303 21.36 -10.52 13.71
C ILE A 303 22.05 -9.19 13.41
N GLY A 304 23.33 -9.21 13.06
CA GLY A 304 24.09 -8.03 12.65
C GLY A 304 23.46 -7.30 11.46
N VAL A 305 23.02 -8.05 10.44
CA VAL A 305 22.32 -7.50 9.27
C VAL A 305 21.02 -6.81 9.68
N GLU A 306 20.16 -7.49 10.44
CA GLU A 306 18.89 -6.92 10.88
C GLU A 306 19.11 -5.64 11.70
N LEU A 307 20.03 -5.69 12.65
CA LEU A 307 20.38 -4.52 13.47
C LEU A 307 20.92 -3.37 12.62
N SER A 308 21.79 -3.65 11.63
CA SER A 308 22.36 -2.64 10.75
C SER A 308 21.28 -1.99 9.86
N VAL A 309 20.32 -2.77 9.33
CA VAL A 309 19.19 -2.25 8.55
C VAL A 309 18.32 -1.35 9.41
N TYR A 310 17.93 -1.77 10.62
CA TYR A 310 17.10 -0.94 11.50
C TYR A 310 17.84 0.30 12.01
N ALA A 311 19.14 0.20 12.31
CA ALA A 311 19.95 1.33 12.74
C ALA A 311 20.08 2.39 11.61
N THR A 312 20.49 1.98 10.42
CA THR A 312 20.65 2.88 9.28
C THR A 312 19.30 3.47 8.81
N ALA A 313 18.23 2.68 8.83
CA ALA A 313 16.88 3.15 8.55
C ALA A 313 16.42 4.21 9.56
N THR A 314 16.71 4.00 10.85
CA THR A 314 16.37 4.95 11.91
C THR A 314 17.14 6.27 11.73
N ILE A 315 18.43 6.20 11.42
CA ILE A 315 19.24 7.37 11.12
C ILE A 315 18.64 8.13 9.92
N LEU A 316 18.41 7.47 8.80
CA LEU A 316 17.84 8.08 7.59
C LEU A 316 16.46 8.70 7.87
N PHE A 317 15.62 8.01 8.64
CA PHE A 317 14.30 8.52 9.02
C PHE A 317 14.39 9.82 9.83
N PHE A 318 15.18 9.84 10.89
CA PHE A 318 15.25 11.01 11.77
C PHE A 318 15.99 12.20 11.16
N THR A 319 17.03 11.94 10.35
CA THR A 319 17.85 12.99 9.74
C THR A 319 17.25 13.57 8.47
N VAL A 320 16.56 12.74 7.67
CA VAL A 320 16.04 13.15 6.35
C VAL A 320 14.52 13.06 6.28
N GLU A 321 13.94 11.86 6.45
CA GLU A 321 12.51 11.67 6.17
C GLU A 321 11.62 12.51 7.11
N ARG A 322 11.85 12.47 8.41
CA ARG A 322 11.05 13.16 9.42
C ARG A 322 11.02 14.69 9.25
N PRO A 323 12.14 15.40 9.02
CA PRO A 323 12.12 16.84 8.75
C PRO A 323 11.27 17.21 7.54
N PHE A 324 11.37 16.46 6.43
CA PHE A 324 10.56 16.71 5.23
C PHE A 324 9.08 16.35 5.43
N LEU A 325 8.77 15.34 6.26
CA LEU A 325 7.39 15.07 6.68
C LEU A 325 6.79 16.20 7.52
N GLN A 326 7.59 16.87 8.35
CA GLN A 326 7.17 18.07 9.09
C GLN A 326 6.95 19.25 8.14
N LEU A 327 7.87 19.49 7.20
CA LEU A 327 7.74 20.50 6.15
C LEU A 327 6.47 20.27 5.32
N ARG A 328 6.18 19.02 4.93
CA ARG A 328 4.94 18.62 4.23
C ARG A 328 3.69 19.04 5.00
N ARG A 329 3.67 18.89 6.34
CA ARG A 329 2.53 19.31 7.16
C ARG A 329 2.31 20.82 7.12
N ARG A 330 3.37 21.62 7.00
CA ARG A 330 3.32 23.07 6.92
C ARG A 330 2.91 23.57 5.52
N ILE A 331 3.56 23.08 4.47
CA ILE A 331 3.37 23.55 3.08
C ILE A 331 2.08 23.00 2.46
N ALA A 332 1.75 21.75 2.75
CA ALA A 332 0.60 21.07 2.17
C ALA A 332 -0.26 20.38 3.25
N PRO A 333 -0.92 21.15 4.14
CA PRO A 333 -1.72 20.58 5.22
C PRO A 333 -2.87 19.72 4.65
N ARG A 334 -3.26 18.64 5.37
CA ARG A 334 -4.49 17.92 5.06
C ARG A 334 -5.67 18.85 5.31
N ARG A 335 -6.57 18.98 4.33
CA ARG A 335 -7.89 19.58 4.60
C ARG A 335 -8.64 18.63 5.52
N ILE A 336 -8.80 19.02 6.79
CA ILE A 336 -9.73 18.34 7.70
C ILE A 336 -11.12 18.73 7.19
N ALA A 337 -11.92 17.75 6.80
CA ALA A 337 -13.31 18.00 6.43
C ALA A 337 -13.98 18.74 7.59
N LYS A 338 -14.44 19.96 7.37
CA LYS A 338 -15.36 20.62 8.32
C LYS A 338 -16.58 19.70 8.44
N PRO A 339 -17.02 19.34 9.66
CA PRO A 339 -18.28 18.64 9.81
C PRO A 339 -19.36 19.45 9.08
N ASN A 340 -20.13 18.80 8.22
CA ASN A 340 -21.25 19.46 7.53
C ASN A 340 -22.23 19.97 8.56
N ALA A 341 -22.18 21.26 8.88
CA ALA A 341 -23.13 21.97 9.73
C ALA A 341 -24.58 22.00 9.13
N ARG A 342 -24.76 21.43 7.95
CA ARG A 342 -26.05 21.40 7.24
C ARG A 342 -26.94 20.16 7.54
N ARG A 343 -26.62 19.34 8.51
CA ARG A 343 -27.48 18.18 8.86
C ARG A 343 -28.27 18.32 10.15
N ILE A 344 -28.30 19.50 10.75
CA ILE A 344 -29.20 19.79 11.89
C ILE A 344 -29.95 21.10 11.59
N ALA A 345 -30.61 21.16 10.47
CA ALA A 345 -31.83 21.97 10.35
C ALA A 345 -33.00 20.99 10.48
N VAL A 346 -33.38 20.68 11.69
CA VAL A 346 -34.73 20.16 11.98
C VAL A 346 -35.69 21.23 11.51
N PRO A 347 -36.66 20.95 10.60
CA PRO A 347 -37.69 21.92 10.27
C PRO A 347 -38.44 22.24 11.54
N GLU A 348 -38.47 23.53 11.92
CA GLU A 348 -39.17 24.07 13.08
C GLU A 348 -40.70 24.08 12.89
N ASP A 349 -41.24 23.50 11.84
CA ASP A 349 -42.66 23.54 11.47
C ASP A 349 -43.58 22.53 12.18
N ARG A 350 -43.15 21.94 13.31
CA ARG A 350 -44.03 21.04 14.11
C ARG A 350 -44.32 21.51 15.53
N LYS A 351 -44.09 22.79 15.84
CA LYS A 351 -44.43 23.31 17.19
C LYS A 351 -45.66 24.20 17.26
N THR A 352 -46.35 24.48 16.15
CA THR A 352 -47.54 25.37 16.13
C THR A 352 -48.87 24.63 16.09
N GLU A 353 -48.91 23.31 15.92
CA GLU A 353 -50.19 22.58 15.76
C GLU A 353 -50.66 21.83 17.04
N SER A 354 -49.95 21.93 18.15
CA SER A 354 -50.33 21.25 19.41
C SER A 354 -50.77 22.19 20.54
N GLN A 355 -50.94 23.48 20.26
CA GLN A 355 -51.44 24.47 21.30
C GLN A 355 -52.86 24.97 21.09
N GLU A 356 -53.60 24.61 20.06
CA GLU A 356 -54.96 25.09 19.80
C GLU A 356 -56.10 24.14 20.24
N LEU A 357 -55.83 23.04 20.95
CA LEU A 357 -56.83 22.07 21.36
C LEU A 357 -56.83 21.79 22.88
N ARG A 358 -56.77 22.85 23.72
CA ARG A 358 -57.12 22.71 25.15
C ARG A 358 -57.67 24.01 25.71
N THR A 359 -58.95 24.33 25.41
CA THR A 359 -59.79 25.09 26.29
C THR A 359 -61.05 24.28 26.63
N PRO A 360 -61.24 23.80 27.86
CA PRO A 360 -62.54 23.37 28.32
C PRO A 360 -63.25 24.57 28.94
N ARG A 361 -64.54 24.75 28.55
CA ARG A 361 -65.52 25.65 29.09
C ARG A 361 -65.75 25.40 30.59
N GLY A 362 -65.99 26.52 31.30
CA GLY A 362 -66.20 26.54 32.71
C GLY A 362 -67.48 25.88 33.21
N VAL A 363 -67.53 25.55 34.48
CA VAL A 363 -68.65 25.53 35.38
C VAL A 363 -68.15 25.89 36.77
N GLY A 364 -68.93 26.75 37.46
CA GLY A 364 -68.67 27.51 38.65
C GLY A 364 -68.69 26.72 39.98
N PRO A 365 -68.76 27.45 41.10
CA PRO A 365 -68.20 26.96 42.35
C PRO A 365 -69.26 26.30 43.28
N LEU A 366 -68.90 25.34 44.09
CA LEU A 366 -69.58 24.98 45.28
C LEU A 366 -68.62 24.57 46.41
N GLN A 367 -68.93 25.15 47.53
CA GLN A 367 -68.50 25.23 48.89
C GLN A 367 -68.13 23.90 49.58
N SER A 368 -67.31 24.08 50.59
CA SER A 368 -67.33 23.62 51.98
C SER A 368 -66.83 22.21 52.33
N SER A 369 -65.98 22.30 53.25
CA SER A 369 -65.91 21.72 54.57
C SER A 369 -64.97 20.53 54.83
N SER A 370 -64.13 20.84 55.76
CA SER A 370 -63.80 20.13 56.98
C SER A 370 -63.05 18.82 56.97
N SER A 371 -61.94 18.93 57.60
CA SER A 371 -61.55 18.14 58.82
C SER A 371 -60.72 16.84 58.63
N ARG A 372 -59.68 16.90 59.43
CA ARG A 372 -59.09 15.85 60.30
C ARG A 372 -58.19 14.76 59.69
N ARG A 373 -56.87 14.93 59.93
CA ARG A 373 -56.11 14.20 60.96
C ARG A 373 -55.80 12.71 60.75
N LEU A 374 -54.53 12.48 61.04
CA LEU A 374 -53.88 11.26 61.55
C LEU A 374 -53.64 10.11 60.55
N ARG A 375 -52.54 9.59 60.37
CA ARG A 375 -51.27 9.26 61.10
C ARG A 375 -50.11 9.18 60.19
#